data_8fab954dd276bba4569eb62995c88208
#
_entry.id   8fab954dd276bba4569eb62995c88208
#
_cell.length_a   1.000
_cell.length_b   1.000
_cell.length_c   1.000
_cell.angle_alpha   90.00
_cell.angle_beta   90.00
_cell.angle_gamma   90.00
#
_symmetry.space_group_name_H-M   'P 1'
#
loop_
_entity.id
_entity.type
_entity.pdbx_description
1 polymer ?
#
loop_
_entity_poly.entity_id
_entity_poly.type
_entity_poly.pdbx_seq_one_letter_code
_entity_poly.pdbx_strand_id
1 'polypeptide(L)'
;MIRLDLAGVDSLVLSPLCRRCPQGRAGCCAAPPAVAWADIGRIVRLGGRDFLLDELRAGQLVPSARGLSIRRVAASDGFPARCTYLGPADRGCVLTPDRRSATCNYYLCDDAFALAEREGDPLVPAARLAHDRIVDLLGQCDIELSALVSERFPAGPPWDAAFLDWVASEFEKVCLTP
;
A
#
# COMPACT_ATOMS: atom_id res chain seq x y z
N MET A 1 4.13 7.67 20.36
CA MET A 1 4.33 8.79 19.42
C MET A 1 4.35 8.29 17.99
N ILE A 2 3.80 9.05 17.07
CA ILE A 2 3.90 8.83 15.63
C ILE A 2 5.38 8.87 15.21
N ARG A 3 5.76 8.05 14.24
CA ARG A 3 7.07 8.08 13.62
C ARG A 3 6.90 8.46 12.15
N LEU A 4 7.65 9.45 11.71
CA LEU A 4 7.72 9.92 10.33
C LEU A 4 9.08 9.60 9.73
N ASP A 5 9.07 9.01 8.55
CA ASP A 5 10.24 8.81 7.70
C ASP A 5 9.83 9.23 6.28
N LEU A 6 10.18 10.47 5.90
CA LEU A 6 9.66 11.10 4.70
C LEU A 6 10.66 10.96 3.56
N ALA A 7 10.30 10.19 2.56
CA ALA A 7 11.09 9.87 1.37
C ALA A 7 10.23 9.83 0.09
N GLY A 8 9.41 10.86 -0.15
CA GLY A 8 8.48 10.92 -1.29
C GLY A 8 7.51 9.74 -1.28
N VAL A 9 7.46 8.99 -2.37
CA VAL A 9 6.60 7.79 -2.53
C VAL A 9 6.97 6.62 -1.62
N ASP A 10 8.16 6.62 -1.03
CA ASP A 10 8.65 5.60 -0.11
C ASP A 10 8.47 5.99 1.37
N SER A 11 7.75 7.07 1.63
CA SER A 11 7.52 7.59 2.99
C SER A 11 6.81 6.58 3.89
N LEU A 12 7.16 6.64 5.19
CA LEU A 12 6.52 5.85 6.24
C LEU A 12 5.89 6.79 7.28
N VAL A 13 4.62 6.58 7.58
CA VAL A 13 3.90 7.22 8.67
C VAL A 13 3.38 6.11 9.59
N LEU A 14 4.00 5.93 10.74
CA LEU A 14 3.75 4.79 11.61
C LEU A 14 3.22 5.25 12.95
N SER A 15 2.21 4.54 13.48
CA SER A 15 1.71 4.72 14.83
C SER A 15 1.77 3.41 15.62
N PRO A 16 2.24 3.43 16.88
CA PRO A 16 2.18 2.26 17.76
C PRO A 16 0.75 1.80 18.05
N LEU A 17 -0.24 2.67 17.82
CA LEU A 17 -1.65 2.39 18.00
C LEU A 17 -2.19 1.37 16.98
N CYS A 18 -1.56 1.28 15.80
CA CYS A 18 -1.94 0.29 14.80
C CYS A 18 -1.81 -1.15 15.30
N ARG A 19 -0.93 -1.42 16.26
CA ARG A 19 -0.80 -2.74 16.93
C ARG A 19 -1.94 -3.04 17.90
N ARG A 20 -2.62 -2.00 18.41
CA ARG A 20 -3.74 -2.07 19.35
C ARG A 20 -4.95 -1.36 18.73
N CYS A 21 -5.22 -1.66 17.46
CA CYS A 21 -6.19 -0.96 16.66
C CYS A 21 -7.57 -0.90 17.35
N PRO A 22 -8.14 0.30 17.58
CA PRO A 22 -9.45 0.44 18.22
C PRO A 22 -10.59 -0.10 17.35
N GLN A 23 -10.37 -0.28 16.05
CA GLN A 23 -11.33 -0.85 15.10
C GLN A 23 -11.34 -2.39 15.10
N GLY A 24 -10.74 -3.02 16.10
CA GLY A 24 -10.73 -4.46 16.30
C GLY A 24 -9.50 -5.18 15.75
N ARG A 25 -9.52 -6.51 15.81
CA ARG A 25 -8.34 -7.38 15.58
C ARG A 25 -7.75 -7.29 14.17
N ALA A 26 -8.54 -6.96 13.16
CA ALA A 26 -8.07 -6.79 11.79
C ALA A 26 -7.80 -5.31 11.44
N GLY A 27 -8.47 -4.36 12.12
CA GLY A 27 -8.35 -2.94 11.82
C GLY A 27 -8.56 -2.63 10.34
N CYS A 28 -7.75 -1.75 9.77
CA CYS A 28 -7.78 -1.43 8.33
C CYS A 28 -7.46 -2.64 7.43
N CYS A 29 -6.80 -3.67 7.94
CA CYS A 29 -6.56 -4.91 7.19
C CYS A 29 -7.84 -5.73 6.94
N ALA A 30 -8.99 -5.38 7.52
CA ALA A 30 -10.29 -5.96 7.15
C ALA A 30 -10.67 -5.59 5.71
N ALA A 31 -10.22 -4.44 5.21
CA ALA A 31 -10.41 -3.95 3.84
C ALA A 31 -9.07 -3.49 3.26
N PRO A 32 -8.19 -4.43 2.83
CA PRO A 32 -6.87 -4.07 2.32
C PRO A 32 -7.00 -3.17 1.08
N PRO A 33 -6.10 -2.19 0.90
CA PRO A 33 -6.06 -1.38 -0.30
C PRO A 33 -5.69 -2.23 -1.53
N ALA A 34 -5.95 -1.72 -2.72
CA ALA A 34 -5.33 -2.26 -3.92
C ALA A 34 -3.81 -2.06 -3.87
N VAL A 35 -3.06 -2.90 -4.56
CA VAL A 35 -1.69 -2.63 -5.01
C VAL A 35 -1.85 -1.92 -6.35
N ALA A 36 -1.93 -0.60 -6.31
CA ALA A 36 -2.24 0.25 -7.45
C ALA A 36 -1.06 0.33 -8.44
N TRP A 37 -1.21 1.00 -9.56
CA TRP A 37 -0.15 1.05 -10.59
C TRP A 37 1.13 1.68 -10.08
N ALA A 38 1.02 2.76 -9.27
CA ALA A 38 2.17 3.38 -8.62
C ALA A 38 2.83 2.43 -7.61
N ASP A 39 2.04 1.63 -6.88
CA ASP A 39 2.58 0.60 -5.98
C ASP A 39 3.36 -0.48 -6.74
N ILE A 40 2.82 -0.96 -7.86
CA ILE A 40 3.48 -1.97 -8.70
C ILE A 40 4.83 -1.44 -9.17
N GLY A 41 4.87 -0.23 -9.76
CA GLY A 41 6.10 0.41 -10.20
C GLY A 41 7.10 0.57 -9.07
N ARG A 42 6.66 1.07 -7.91
CA ARG A 42 7.48 1.24 -6.71
C ARG A 42 8.06 -0.08 -6.20
N ILE A 43 7.23 -1.11 -6.08
CA ILE A 43 7.65 -2.43 -5.58
C ILE A 43 8.70 -3.05 -6.53
N VAL A 44 8.49 -2.97 -7.85
CA VAL A 44 9.44 -3.49 -8.85
C VAL A 44 10.75 -2.74 -8.80
N ARG A 45 10.73 -1.40 -8.76
CA ARG A 45 11.91 -0.55 -8.59
C ARG A 45 12.73 -0.94 -7.34
N LEU A 46 12.06 -1.32 -6.26
CA LEU A 46 12.68 -1.80 -5.02
C LEU A 46 13.06 -3.30 -5.05
N GLY A 47 13.15 -3.89 -6.26
CA GLY A 47 13.56 -5.28 -6.45
C GLY A 47 12.47 -6.32 -6.14
N GLY A 48 11.19 -5.93 -6.16
CA GLY A 48 10.07 -6.80 -5.82
C GLY A 48 9.35 -7.44 -7.01
N ARG A 49 9.96 -7.44 -8.23
CA ARG A 49 9.34 -8.04 -9.42
C ARG A 49 8.96 -9.50 -9.20
N ASP A 50 9.91 -10.31 -8.76
CA ASP A 50 9.71 -11.75 -8.58
C ASP A 50 8.71 -12.03 -7.46
N PHE A 51 8.72 -11.22 -6.39
CA PHE A 51 7.67 -11.25 -5.35
C PHE A 51 6.28 -11.06 -5.96
N LEU A 52 6.06 -10.04 -6.80
CA LEU A 52 4.75 -9.82 -7.43
C LEU A 52 4.32 -11.00 -8.31
N LEU A 53 5.24 -11.56 -9.09
CA LEU A 53 4.98 -12.71 -9.93
C LEU A 53 4.62 -13.97 -9.11
N ASP A 54 5.31 -14.20 -8.00
CA ASP A 54 5.05 -15.34 -7.13
C ASP A 54 3.69 -15.19 -6.41
N GLU A 55 3.35 -14.00 -5.94
CA GLU A 55 2.06 -13.71 -5.31
C GLU A 55 0.88 -13.80 -6.30
N LEU A 56 1.09 -13.42 -7.57
CA LEU A 56 0.13 -13.64 -8.65
C LEU A 56 -0.09 -15.14 -8.91
N ARG A 57 1.00 -15.92 -9.03
CA ARG A 57 0.92 -17.38 -9.23
C ARG A 57 0.25 -18.08 -8.05
N ALA A 58 0.51 -17.62 -6.83
CA ALA A 58 -0.09 -18.14 -5.61
C ALA A 58 -1.55 -17.68 -5.41
N GLY A 59 -2.06 -16.77 -6.23
CA GLY A 59 -3.39 -16.19 -6.11
C GLY A 59 -3.60 -15.35 -4.86
N GLN A 60 -2.53 -14.83 -4.27
CA GLN A 60 -2.59 -13.88 -3.15
C GLN A 60 -2.81 -12.44 -3.64
N LEU A 61 -2.30 -12.14 -4.82
CA LEU A 61 -2.62 -10.96 -5.61
C LEU A 61 -3.40 -11.36 -6.85
N VAL A 62 -4.46 -10.62 -7.16
CA VAL A 62 -5.36 -10.92 -8.28
C VAL A 62 -5.50 -9.68 -9.16
N PRO A 63 -5.35 -9.81 -10.50
CA PRO A 63 -5.56 -8.70 -11.42
C PRO A 63 -6.89 -7.99 -11.22
N SER A 64 -6.87 -6.66 -11.26
CA SER A 64 -8.05 -5.80 -11.14
C SER A 64 -7.92 -4.57 -12.04
N ALA A 65 -8.99 -3.82 -12.22
CA ALA A 65 -8.97 -2.59 -13.02
C ALA A 65 -8.02 -1.50 -12.47
N ARG A 66 -7.62 -1.60 -11.20
CA ARG A 66 -6.74 -0.62 -10.52
C ARG A 66 -5.33 -1.17 -10.26
N GLY A 67 -4.89 -2.20 -10.95
CA GLY A 67 -3.67 -2.92 -10.68
C GLY A 67 -3.95 -4.31 -10.10
N LEU A 68 -3.60 -4.56 -8.83
CA LEU A 68 -3.81 -5.85 -8.17
C LEU A 68 -4.68 -5.68 -6.92
N SER A 69 -5.61 -6.61 -6.72
CA SER A 69 -6.36 -6.74 -5.48
C SER A 69 -5.67 -7.74 -4.55
N ILE A 70 -5.57 -7.41 -3.28
CA ILE A 70 -5.04 -8.31 -2.25
C ILE A 70 -6.15 -9.29 -1.84
N ARG A 71 -5.84 -10.58 -1.85
CA ARG A 71 -6.74 -11.63 -1.37
C ARG A 71 -7.10 -11.41 0.10
N ARG A 72 -8.36 -11.69 0.43
CA ARG A 72 -8.84 -11.73 1.83
C ARG A 72 -8.99 -13.17 2.30
N VAL A 73 -8.50 -13.45 3.48
CA VAL A 73 -8.78 -14.70 4.20
C VAL A 73 -10.18 -14.58 4.81
N ALA A 74 -10.99 -15.63 4.69
CA ALA A 74 -12.33 -15.66 5.25
C ALA A 74 -12.32 -15.51 6.78
N ALA A 75 -13.43 -15.07 7.33
CA ALA A 75 -13.62 -15.00 8.78
C ALA A 75 -13.49 -16.40 9.40
N SER A 76 -12.74 -16.52 10.50
CA SER A 76 -12.55 -17.78 11.24
C SER A 76 -12.15 -17.50 12.69
N ASP A 77 -12.57 -18.38 13.61
CA ASP A 77 -12.14 -18.37 15.02
C ASP A 77 -12.26 -17.00 15.71
N GLY A 78 -13.36 -16.27 15.45
CA GLY A 78 -13.60 -14.94 16.00
C GLY A 78 -12.76 -13.82 15.36
N PHE A 79 -12.04 -14.10 14.27
CA PHE A 79 -11.43 -13.09 13.41
C PHE A 79 -12.34 -12.73 12.23
N PRO A 80 -12.50 -11.43 11.91
CA PRO A 80 -13.17 -11.03 10.68
C PRO A 80 -12.39 -11.44 9.44
N ALA A 81 -13.03 -11.38 8.28
CA ALA A 81 -12.31 -11.47 7.01
C ALA A 81 -11.23 -10.38 6.93
N ARG A 82 -10.04 -10.74 6.47
CA ARG A 82 -8.85 -9.89 6.57
C ARG A 82 -7.87 -10.09 5.43
N CYS A 83 -6.98 -9.13 5.27
CA CYS A 83 -5.82 -9.21 4.37
C CYS A 83 -5.03 -10.51 4.61
N THR A 84 -4.66 -11.20 3.54
CA THR A 84 -3.86 -12.43 3.61
C THR A 84 -2.49 -12.22 4.26
N TYR A 85 -1.98 -10.98 4.22
CA TYR A 85 -0.67 -10.61 4.80
C TYR A 85 -0.76 -10.10 6.25
N LEU A 86 -1.94 -10.13 6.87
CA LEU A 86 -2.04 -9.85 8.29
C LEU A 86 -1.55 -11.07 9.07
N GLY A 87 -0.43 -10.92 9.77
CA GLY A 87 0.13 -11.95 10.63
C GLY A 87 -0.68 -12.21 11.89
N PRO A 88 -0.23 -13.12 12.76
CA PRO A 88 -0.83 -13.36 14.08
C PRO A 88 -1.00 -12.08 14.88
N ALA A 89 -1.95 -12.10 15.82
CA ALA A 89 -2.59 -10.95 16.50
C ALA A 89 -1.67 -9.81 17.02
N ASP A 90 -0.40 -10.04 17.16
CA ASP A 90 0.58 -9.10 17.70
C ASP A 90 1.69 -8.69 16.72
N ARG A 91 1.74 -9.31 15.56
CA ARG A 91 2.83 -9.11 14.58
C ARG A 91 2.54 -8.09 13.49
N GLY A 92 1.27 -7.72 13.30
CA GLY A 92 0.88 -6.80 12.20
C GLY A 92 1.08 -7.43 10.83
N CYS A 93 1.41 -6.61 9.82
CA CYS A 93 1.65 -7.07 8.46
C CYS A 93 2.98 -7.86 8.36
N VAL A 94 2.95 -9.02 7.69
CA VAL A 94 4.15 -9.84 7.47
C VAL A 94 5.04 -9.34 6.34
N LEU A 95 4.50 -8.48 5.46
CA LEU A 95 5.31 -7.88 4.41
C LEU A 95 6.21 -6.76 4.95
N THR A 96 7.38 -6.61 4.36
CA THR A 96 8.26 -5.47 4.57
C THR A 96 7.71 -4.21 3.88
N PRO A 97 8.06 -3.00 4.28
CA PRO A 97 7.53 -1.76 3.68
C PRO A 97 7.73 -1.65 2.17
N ASP A 98 8.83 -2.19 1.65
CA ASP A 98 9.17 -2.22 0.22
C ASP A 98 8.31 -3.20 -0.61
N ARG A 99 7.55 -4.08 0.04
CA ARG A 99 6.63 -5.05 -0.58
C ARG A 99 5.15 -4.74 -0.33
N ARG A 100 4.84 -3.74 0.48
CA ARG A 100 3.46 -3.32 0.76
C ARG A 100 2.96 -2.33 -0.28
N SER A 101 1.63 -2.24 -0.45
CA SER A 101 1.03 -1.03 -0.98
C SER A 101 1.50 0.18 -0.16
N ALA A 102 1.81 1.29 -0.81
CA ALA A 102 2.22 2.52 -0.13
C ALA A 102 1.17 2.98 0.87
N THR A 103 -0.13 2.80 0.58
CA THR A 103 -1.22 3.06 1.53
C THR A 103 -0.97 2.38 2.87
N CYS A 104 -0.49 1.13 2.90
CA CYS A 104 -0.16 0.44 4.15
C CYS A 104 1.06 1.02 4.89
N ASN A 105 1.84 1.85 4.23
CA ASN A 105 3.04 2.49 4.79
C ASN A 105 2.76 3.87 5.38
N TYR A 106 1.78 4.62 4.83
CA TYR A 106 1.51 5.98 5.29
C TYR A 106 0.13 6.16 5.94
N TYR A 107 -0.81 5.26 5.70
CA TYR A 107 -2.18 5.45 6.16
C TYR A 107 -2.30 5.34 7.68
N LEU A 108 -2.78 6.40 8.29
CA LEU A 108 -3.31 6.42 9.65
C LEU A 108 -4.77 6.84 9.60
N CYS A 109 -5.64 6.08 10.29
CA CYS A 109 -7.06 6.42 10.40
C CYS A 109 -7.28 7.60 11.36
N ASP A 110 -8.45 8.23 11.28
CA ASP A 110 -8.82 9.35 12.15
C ASP A 110 -8.76 9.00 13.64
N ASP A 111 -9.13 7.76 14.01
CA ASP A 111 -9.03 7.31 15.40
C ASP A 111 -7.57 7.31 15.90
N ALA A 112 -6.62 6.91 15.05
CA ALA A 112 -5.21 6.93 15.41
C ALA A 112 -4.68 8.36 15.55
N PHE A 113 -5.08 9.27 14.68
CA PHE A 113 -4.75 10.69 14.81
C PHE A 113 -5.39 11.31 16.06
N ALA A 114 -6.69 11.10 16.27
CA ALA A 114 -7.40 11.64 17.43
C ALA A 114 -6.83 11.14 18.76
N LEU A 115 -6.38 9.89 18.82
CA LEU A 115 -5.74 9.38 20.03
C LEU A 115 -4.35 10.00 20.22
N ALA A 116 -3.55 10.13 19.18
CA ALA A 116 -2.25 10.79 19.25
C ALA A 116 -2.36 12.26 19.67
N GLU A 117 -3.39 12.99 19.18
CA GLU A 117 -3.70 14.36 19.62
C GLU A 117 -4.02 14.42 21.11
N ARG A 118 -4.88 13.51 21.61
CA ARG A 118 -5.21 13.45 23.04
C ARG A 118 -4.01 13.12 23.92
N GLU A 119 -3.06 12.34 23.39
CA GLU A 119 -1.80 12.01 24.08
C GLU A 119 -0.75 13.13 23.96
N GLY A 120 -1.05 14.22 23.27
CA GLY A 120 -0.16 15.36 23.09
C GLY A 120 1.03 15.07 22.18
N ASP A 121 0.89 14.17 21.18
CA ASP A 121 1.96 13.86 20.24
C ASP A 121 2.25 15.07 19.32
N PRO A 122 3.44 15.70 19.42
CA PRO A 122 3.77 16.90 18.65
C PRO A 122 3.89 16.65 17.13
N LEU A 123 4.00 15.39 16.71
CA LEU A 123 4.14 15.05 15.30
C LEU A 123 2.80 14.96 14.54
N VAL A 124 1.65 15.03 15.20
CA VAL A 124 0.34 14.90 14.56
C VAL A 124 0.12 15.88 13.40
N PRO A 125 0.39 17.20 13.53
CA PRO A 125 0.20 18.11 12.39
C PRO A 125 1.09 17.78 11.19
N ALA A 126 2.35 17.43 11.45
CA ALA A 126 3.28 17.03 10.39
C ALA A 126 2.86 15.70 9.73
N ALA A 127 2.35 14.75 10.51
CA ALA A 127 1.89 13.47 10.02
C ALA A 127 0.63 13.60 9.14
N ARG A 128 -0.32 14.47 9.52
CA ARG A 128 -1.51 14.76 8.67
C ARG A 128 -1.08 15.39 7.34
N LEU A 129 -0.22 16.41 7.40
CA LEU A 129 0.29 17.05 6.18
C LEU A 129 1.05 16.08 5.28
N ALA A 130 1.87 15.20 5.86
CA ALA A 130 2.59 14.17 5.12
C ALA A 130 1.63 13.17 4.47
N HIS A 131 0.64 12.68 5.25
CA HIS A 131 -0.40 11.80 4.75
C HIS A 131 -1.09 12.38 3.51
N ASP A 132 -1.60 13.61 3.59
CA ASP A 132 -2.34 14.26 2.51
C ASP A 132 -1.46 14.45 1.26
N ARG A 133 -0.23 14.90 1.43
CA ARG A 133 0.73 15.05 0.32
C ARG A 133 1.07 13.73 -0.37
N ILE A 134 1.19 12.65 0.39
CA ILE A 134 1.48 11.32 -0.18
C ILE A 134 0.25 10.79 -0.93
N VAL A 135 -0.95 11.01 -0.40
CA VAL A 135 -2.21 10.67 -1.08
C VAL A 135 -2.31 11.37 -2.43
N ASP A 136 -2.07 12.69 -2.47
CA ASP A 136 -2.13 13.48 -3.69
C ASP A 136 -1.09 13.02 -4.70
N LEU A 137 0.17 12.83 -4.26
CA LEU A 137 1.27 12.39 -5.11
C LEU A 137 0.98 11.02 -5.74
N LEU A 138 0.62 10.03 -4.93
CA LEU A 138 0.35 8.68 -5.44
C LEU A 138 -0.93 8.64 -6.27
N GLY A 139 -1.95 9.44 -5.91
CA GLY A 139 -3.18 9.54 -6.69
C GLY A 139 -2.91 10.09 -8.11
N GLN A 140 -2.08 11.12 -8.22
CA GLN A 140 -1.67 11.66 -9.52
C GLN A 140 -0.88 10.62 -10.34
N CYS A 141 0.09 9.96 -9.71
CA CYS A 141 0.86 8.89 -10.35
C CYS A 141 -0.04 7.76 -10.87
N ASP A 142 -1.02 7.33 -10.08
CA ASP A 142 -1.94 6.25 -10.46
C ASP A 142 -2.83 6.63 -11.64
N ILE A 143 -3.30 7.86 -11.72
CA ILE A 143 -4.09 8.37 -12.85
C ILE A 143 -3.27 8.27 -14.13
N GLU A 144 -2.05 8.78 -14.14
CA GLU A 144 -1.18 8.80 -15.31
C GLU A 144 -0.76 7.39 -15.73
N LEU A 145 -0.32 6.55 -14.78
CA LEU A 145 0.06 5.18 -15.05
C LEU A 145 -1.12 4.33 -15.54
N SER A 146 -2.31 4.53 -14.99
CA SER A 146 -3.52 3.84 -15.45
C SER A 146 -3.85 4.17 -16.91
N ALA A 147 -3.68 5.43 -17.32
CA ALA A 147 -3.86 5.85 -18.71
C ALA A 147 -2.83 5.16 -19.64
N LEU A 148 -1.55 5.18 -19.26
CA LEU A 148 -0.46 4.54 -20.02
C LEU A 148 -0.68 3.02 -20.16
N VAL A 149 -1.08 2.34 -19.08
CA VAL A 149 -1.39 0.90 -19.10
C VAL A 149 -2.56 0.62 -20.04
N SER A 150 -3.63 1.40 -19.94
CA SER A 150 -4.84 1.22 -20.75
C SER A 150 -4.58 1.45 -22.24
N GLU A 151 -3.74 2.43 -22.58
CA GLU A 151 -3.36 2.72 -23.94
C GLU A 151 -2.49 1.61 -24.55
N ARG A 152 -1.47 1.16 -23.78
CA ARG A 152 -0.51 0.17 -24.29
C ARG A 152 -1.07 -1.25 -24.32
N PHE A 153 -1.96 -1.59 -23.39
CA PHE A 153 -2.52 -2.93 -23.22
C PHE A 153 -4.05 -2.91 -23.22
N PRO A 154 -4.69 -2.55 -24.35
CA PRO A 154 -6.15 -2.43 -24.42
C PRO A 154 -6.89 -3.76 -24.21
N ALA A 155 -6.23 -4.91 -24.44
CA ALA A 155 -6.75 -6.24 -24.13
C ALA A 155 -6.47 -6.70 -22.69
N GLY A 156 -5.87 -5.85 -21.89
CA GLY A 156 -5.44 -6.13 -20.53
C GLY A 156 -3.94 -6.47 -20.41
N PRO A 157 -3.37 -6.23 -19.24
CA PRO A 157 -1.95 -6.49 -18.96
C PRO A 157 -1.58 -7.98 -19.04
N PRO A 158 -0.40 -8.35 -19.58
CA PRO A 158 0.04 -9.75 -19.65
C PRO A 158 0.52 -10.34 -18.33
N TRP A 159 0.74 -9.52 -17.30
CA TRP A 159 1.20 -9.90 -15.96
C TRP A 159 2.46 -10.78 -15.94
N ASP A 160 3.40 -10.47 -16.82
CA ASP A 160 4.72 -11.10 -16.91
C ASP A 160 5.85 -10.15 -16.45
N ALA A 161 7.08 -10.66 -16.46
CA ALA A 161 8.25 -9.88 -16.02
C ALA A 161 8.47 -8.63 -16.89
N ALA A 162 8.29 -8.74 -18.19
CA ALA A 162 8.50 -7.62 -19.12
C ALA A 162 7.47 -6.50 -18.91
N PHE A 163 6.23 -6.84 -18.64
CA PHE A 163 5.18 -5.89 -18.27
C PHE A 163 5.52 -5.18 -16.96
N LEU A 164 5.90 -5.92 -15.93
CA LEU A 164 6.24 -5.33 -14.63
C LEU A 164 7.47 -4.39 -14.72
N ASP A 165 8.49 -4.78 -15.47
CA ASP A 165 9.67 -3.92 -15.72
C ASP A 165 9.28 -2.65 -16.48
N TRP A 166 8.36 -2.75 -17.43
CA TRP A 166 7.83 -1.58 -18.13
C TRP A 166 7.06 -0.65 -17.18
N VAL A 167 6.18 -1.18 -16.33
CA VAL A 167 5.46 -0.37 -15.33
C VAL A 167 6.44 0.37 -14.42
N ALA A 168 7.52 -0.29 -13.98
CA ALA A 168 8.54 0.34 -13.17
C ALA A 168 9.26 1.49 -13.89
N SER A 169 9.58 1.30 -15.18
CA SER A 169 10.18 2.35 -16.00
C SER A 169 9.26 3.56 -16.18
N GLU A 170 7.96 3.34 -16.42
CA GLU A 170 6.99 4.45 -16.52
C GLU A 170 6.78 5.13 -15.17
N PHE A 171 6.74 4.37 -14.07
CA PHE A 171 6.67 4.92 -12.72
C PHE A 171 7.84 5.87 -12.42
N GLU A 172 9.06 5.52 -12.80
CA GLU A 172 10.22 6.41 -12.60
C GLU A 172 10.05 7.73 -13.36
N LYS A 173 9.54 7.69 -14.59
CA LYS A 173 9.32 8.89 -15.41
C LYS A 173 8.20 9.77 -14.85
N VAL A 174 7.07 9.15 -14.44
CA VAL A 174 5.86 9.85 -14.01
C VAL A 174 5.98 10.37 -12.56
N CYS A 175 6.53 9.54 -11.67
CA CYS A 175 6.44 9.78 -10.23
C CYS A 175 7.72 10.28 -9.58
N LEU A 176 8.88 10.11 -10.23
CA LEU A 176 10.18 10.46 -9.65
C LEU A 176 10.92 11.56 -10.41
N THR A 177 10.47 11.90 -11.61
CA THR A 177 11.04 13.04 -12.36
C THR A 177 10.40 14.33 -11.84
N PRO A 178 11.21 15.35 -11.45
CA PRO A 178 10.71 16.61 -10.94
C PRO A 178 10.00 17.43 -12.01
#